data_3e579ed40d9ed9e99a8408296545f284
#
_entry.id   3e579ed40d9ed9e99a8408296545f284
#
_cell.length_a   1.000
_cell.length_b   1.000
_cell.length_c   1.000
_cell.angle_alpha   90.00
_cell.angle_beta   90.00
_cell.angle_gamma   90.00
#
_symmetry.space_group_name_H-M   'P 1'
#
loop_
_entity.id
_entity.type
_entity.pdbx_description
1 polymer ?
#
loop_
_entity_poly.entity_id
_entity_poly.type
_entity_poly.pdbx_seq_one_letter_code
_entity_poly.pdbx_strand_id
1 'polypeptide(L)'
;MQEKIVQLIGETKMEIRDTTANPAPLGLMGFGMTTVLLNVHNAGLYPLGTMILAMGMFYGGIAQILAAIMEWKKNNTFGTTAFGSFGLFWFTLVGLLVMPKLGWGQAPKTSAMVTYLFMWGVFTSVMFIGTLRLNRALQFVFGSLAVLFFLLAIGDATGSILIKRVAGYEGIICGLSSMYTALAQVLNEVYGRVVVPLWPVEKLEVVETQAIQVAHGVAGEAAAAGS
;
A
#
# COMPACT_ATOMS: atom_id res chain seq x y z
N MET A 1 -48.23 3.69 -25.03
CA MET A 1 -47.48 4.83 -24.43
C MET A 1 -46.76 4.42 -23.14
N GLN A 2 -47.41 3.67 -22.24
CA GLN A 2 -46.80 3.19 -21.00
C GLN A 2 -45.64 2.19 -21.24
N GLU A 3 -45.76 1.26 -22.18
CA GLU A 3 -44.66 0.30 -22.49
C GLU A 3 -43.39 0.99 -23.01
N LYS A 4 -43.52 2.05 -23.79
CA LYS A 4 -42.36 2.84 -24.24
C LYS A 4 -41.65 3.59 -23.12
N ILE A 5 -42.39 4.01 -22.09
CA ILE A 5 -41.83 4.68 -20.90
C ILE A 5 -41.09 3.67 -20.03
N VAL A 6 -41.63 2.46 -19.85
CA VAL A 6 -40.97 1.38 -19.09
C VAL A 6 -39.70 0.91 -19.79
N GLN A 7 -39.70 0.84 -21.13
CA GLN A 7 -38.49 0.51 -21.90
C GLN A 7 -37.40 1.60 -21.78
N LEU A 8 -37.78 2.88 -21.82
CA LEU A 8 -36.84 4.00 -21.62
C LEU A 8 -36.26 4.09 -20.21
N ILE A 9 -37.01 3.69 -19.18
CA ILE A 9 -36.53 3.66 -17.79
C ILE A 9 -35.64 2.43 -17.56
N GLY A 10 -35.91 1.31 -18.25
CA GLY A 10 -35.08 0.08 -18.13
C GLY A 10 -33.68 0.19 -18.73
N GLU A 11 -33.46 1.13 -19.67
CA GLU A 11 -32.15 1.32 -20.34
C GLU A 11 -31.29 2.39 -19.69
N THR A 12 -31.79 3.15 -18.70
CA THR A 12 -30.98 4.13 -17.97
C THR A 12 -30.22 3.42 -16.88
N LYS A 13 -29.10 2.78 -17.21
CA LYS A 13 -28.09 2.38 -16.21
C LYS A 13 -27.58 3.66 -15.53
N MET A 14 -28.07 3.94 -14.32
CA MET A 14 -27.44 4.94 -13.46
C MET A 14 -26.07 4.40 -13.05
N GLU A 15 -25.03 4.85 -13.70
CA GLU A 15 -23.65 4.56 -13.31
C GLU A 15 -23.30 5.46 -12.13
N ILE A 16 -23.37 4.91 -10.91
CA ILE A 16 -22.92 5.62 -9.70
C ILE A 16 -21.39 5.70 -9.78
N ARG A 17 -20.88 6.85 -10.24
CA ARG A 17 -19.45 7.10 -10.31
C ARG A 17 -18.96 7.64 -8.97
N ASP A 18 -17.95 6.97 -8.38
CA ASP A 18 -17.25 7.50 -7.21
C ASP A 18 -16.46 8.76 -7.63
N THR A 19 -16.82 9.91 -7.08
CA THR A 19 -16.20 11.21 -7.34
C THR A 19 -15.31 11.67 -6.18
N THR A 20 -15.09 10.84 -5.16
CA THR A 20 -14.23 11.19 -4.03
C THR A 20 -12.75 11.15 -4.43
N ALA A 21 -11.94 12.00 -3.79
CA ALA A 21 -10.51 12.07 -4.05
C ALA A 21 -9.79 10.74 -3.74
N ASN A 22 -8.64 10.51 -4.38
CA ASN A 22 -7.78 9.35 -4.15
C ASN A 22 -7.03 9.49 -2.80
N PRO A 23 -7.25 8.62 -1.80
CA PRO A 23 -6.58 8.71 -0.51
C PRO A 23 -5.17 8.11 -0.51
N ALA A 24 -4.82 7.28 -1.48
CA ALA A 24 -3.56 6.55 -1.51
C ALA A 24 -2.30 7.46 -1.43
N PRO A 25 -2.26 8.64 -2.10
CA PRO A 25 -1.13 9.56 -1.96
C PRO A 25 -0.85 9.98 -0.52
N LEU A 26 -1.89 10.26 0.28
CA LEU A 26 -1.73 10.65 1.69
C LEU A 26 -1.08 9.50 2.49
N GLY A 27 -1.59 8.28 2.34
CA GLY A 27 -1.04 7.11 3.02
C GLY A 27 0.40 6.81 2.62
N LEU A 28 0.70 6.85 1.32
CA LEU A 28 2.04 6.62 0.78
C LEU A 28 3.04 7.69 1.20
N MET A 29 2.64 8.97 1.28
CA MET A 29 3.50 10.05 1.77
C MET A 29 3.76 9.91 3.28
N GLY A 30 2.71 9.63 4.08
CA GLY A 30 2.85 9.38 5.51
C GLY A 30 3.82 8.25 5.80
N PHE A 31 3.70 7.14 5.09
CA PHE A 31 4.65 6.03 5.14
C PHE A 31 6.04 6.45 4.66
N GLY A 32 6.15 6.97 3.43
CA GLY A 32 7.42 7.19 2.76
C GLY A 32 8.32 8.19 3.48
N MET A 33 7.80 9.37 3.82
CA MET A 33 8.58 10.41 4.50
C MET A 33 9.02 9.95 5.89
N THR A 34 8.13 9.30 6.64
CA THR A 34 8.47 8.78 7.98
C THR A 34 9.52 7.67 7.89
N THR A 35 9.40 6.78 6.89
CA THR A 35 10.37 5.71 6.63
C THR A 35 11.74 6.27 6.27
N VAL A 36 11.82 7.29 5.39
CA VAL A 36 13.10 7.95 5.08
C VAL A 36 13.75 8.49 6.34
N LEU A 37 13.03 9.26 7.14
CA LEU A 37 13.57 9.91 8.34
C LEU A 37 14.05 8.89 9.38
N LEU A 38 13.30 7.81 9.63
CA LEU A 38 13.75 6.74 10.52
C LEU A 38 15.00 6.05 9.99
N ASN A 39 15.07 5.81 8.69
CA ASN A 39 16.17 5.05 8.10
C ASN A 39 17.44 5.88 7.89
N VAL A 40 17.35 7.20 7.83
CA VAL A 40 18.53 8.09 7.98
C VAL A 40 19.17 7.87 9.38
N HIS A 41 18.35 7.67 10.43
CA HIS A 41 18.87 7.25 11.75
C HIS A 41 19.50 5.85 11.70
N ASN A 42 18.81 4.86 11.10
CA ASN A 42 19.34 3.49 11.01
C ASN A 42 20.65 3.42 10.21
N ALA A 43 20.82 4.28 9.21
CA ALA A 43 22.08 4.45 8.47
C ALA A 43 23.21 5.08 9.32
N GLY A 44 22.87 5.61 10.50
CA GLY A 44 23.85 6.16 11.45
C GLY A 44 24.17 7.64 11.20
N LEU A 45 23.33 8.37 10.46
CA LEU A 45 23.57 9.78 10.11
C LEU A 45 23.13 10.75 11.21
N TYR A 46 22.16 10.38 12.05
CA TYR A 46 21.76 11.13 13.24
C TYR A 46 21.13 10.19 14.31
N PRO A 47 21.09 10.60 15.59
CA PRO A 47 20.50 9.79 16.65
C PRO A 47 18.96 9.77 16.57
N LEU A 48 18.35 8.72 17.16
CA LEU A 48 16.92 8.63 17.35
C LEU A 48 16.45 9.76 18.29
N GLY A 49 15.59 10.63 17.78
CA GLY A 49 15.08 11.78 18.51
C GLY A 49 13.57 11.94 18.41
N THR A 50 13.07 13.00 19.07
CA THR A 50 11.63 13.31 19.13
C THR A 50 11.02 13.55 17.74
N MET A 51 11.80 14.08 16.79
CA MET A 51 11.33 14.28 15.41
C MET A 51 10.85 12.98 14.78
N ILE A 52 11.62 11.88 14.90
CA ILE A 52 11.24 10.58 14.35
C ILE A 52 10.00 10.03 15.07
N LEU A 53 9.93 10.18 16.40
CA LEU A 53 8.77 9.73 17.18
C LEU A 53 7.50 10.50 16.80
N ALA A 54 7.61 11.82 16.63
CA ALA A 54 6.49 12.65 16.18
C ALA A 54 6.04 12.29 14.77
N MET A 55 6.98 12.13 13.82
CA MET A 55 6.66 11.69 12.46
C MET A 55 6.02 10.30 12.46
N GLY A 56 6.52 9.37 13.25
CA GLY A 56 5.96 8.03 13.39
C GLY A 56 4.52 8.06 13.93
N MET A 57 4.26 8.88 14.93
CA MET A 57 2.94 8.96 15.55
C MET A 57 1.93 9.70 14.65
N PHE A 58 2.25 10.91 14.23
CA PHE A 58 1.29 11.80 13.60
C PHE A 58 1.20 11.58 12.08
N TYR A 59 2.31 11.41 11.39
CA TYR A 59 2.28 11.30 9.93
C TYR A 59 2.34 9.84 9.47
N GLY A 60 3.30 9.05 9.93
CA GLY A 60 3.35 7.62 9.66
C GLY A 60 2.13 6.86 10.20
N GLY A 61 1.67 7.22 11.41
CA GLY A 61 0.52 6.60 12.05
C GLY A 61 -0.82 7.15 11.58
N ILE A 62 -1.17 8.37 12.04
CA ILE A 62 -2.52 8.93 11.85
C ILE A 62 -2.87 9.11 10.36
N ALA A 63 -1.98 9.64 9.53
CA ALA A 63 -2.29 9.89 8.13
C ALA A 63 -2.58 8.57 7.38
N GLN A 64 -1.84 7.49 7.67
CA GLN A 64 -2.12 6.19 7.08
C GLN A 64 -3.44 5.59 7.59
N ILE A 65 -3.80 5.76 8.87
CA ILE A 65 -5.11 5.30 9.37
C ILE A 65 -6.25 6.05 8.71
N LEU A 66 -6.12 7.38 8.53
CA LEU A 66 -7.10 8.17 7.78
C LEU A 66 -7.22 7.68 6.34
N ALA A 67 -6.10 7.43 5.66
CA ALA A 67 -6.08 6.86 4.32
C ALA A 67 -6.79 5.48 4.28
N ALA A 68 -6.55 4.62 5.26
CA ALA A 68 -7.20 3.31 5.36
C ALA A 68 -8.72 3.41 5.46
N ILE A 69 -9.24 4.33 6.28
CA ILE A 69 -10.68 4.58 6.41
C ILE A 69 -11.28 5.08 5.09
N MET A 70 -10.57 5.94 4.37
CA MET A 70 -11.01 6.43 3.07
C MET A 70 -10.96 5.32 2.01
N GLU A 71 -9.92 4.49 2.00
CA GLU A 71 -9.80 3.33 1.11
C GLU A 71 -10.90 2.29 1.36
N TRP A 72 -11.26 2.07 2.62
CA TRP A 72 -12.39 1.21 2.98
C TRP A 72 -13.70 1.71 2.36
N LYS A 73 -13.97 3.02 2.40
CA LYS A 73 -15.14 3.62 1.74
C LYS A 73 -15.12 3.47 0.22
N LYS A 74 -13.95 3.30 -0.38
CA LYS A 74 -13.76 3.07 -1.81
C LYS A 74 -13.77 1.58 -2.21
N ASN A 75 -14.11 0.69 -1.28
CA ASN A 75 -14.06 -0.77 -1.47
C ASN A 75 -12.66 -1.29 -1.90
N ASN A 76 -11.60 -0.58 -1.50
CA ASN A 76 -10.21 -1.00 -1.74
C ASN A 76 -9.66 -1.76 -0.55
N THR A 77 -9.88 -3.08 -0.52
CA THR A 77 -9.39 -3.97 0.55
C THR A 77 -7.87 -3.92 0.70
N PHE A 78 -7.14 -3.87 -0.43
CA PHE A 78 -5.68 -3.79 -0.39
C PHE A 78 -5.20 -2.51 0.30
N GLY A 79 -5.69 -1.35 -0.13
CA GLY A 79 -5.35 -0.05 0.45
C GLY A 79 -5.74 0.04 1.92
N THR A 80 -6.96 -0.41 2.28
CA THR A 80 -7.43 -0.48 3.67
C THR A 80 -6.48 -1.29 4.55
N THR A 81 -6.14 -2.50 4.11
CA THR A 81 -5.28 -3.41 4.89
C THR A 81 -3.85 -2.87 4.98
N ALA A 82 -3.28 -2.39 3.88
CA ALA A 82 -1.93 -1.86 3.85
C ALA A 82 -1.79 -0.62 4.75
N PHE A 83 -2.57 0.42 4.50
CA PHE A 83 -2.46 1.68 5.27
C PHE A 83 -2.88 1.50 6.72
N GLY A 84 -3.94 0.74 7.01
CA GLY A 84 -4.36 0.45 8.37
C GLY A 84 -3.29 -0.29 9.17
N SER A 85 -2.72 -1.34 8.60
CA SER A 85 -1.68 -2.13 9.26
C SER A 85 -0.39 -1.34 9.45
N PHE A 86 0.12 -0.65 8.42
CA PHE A 86 1.36 0.13 8.55
C PHE A 86 1.17 1.41 9.37
N GLY A 87 -0.01 2.01 9.39
CA GLY A 87 -0.32 3.09 10.31
C GLY A 87 -0.24 2.64 11.77
N LEU A 88 -0.82 1.48 12.08
CA LEU A 88 -0.72 0.87 13.42
C LEU A 88 0.69 0.35 13.71
N PHE A 89 1.45 -0.12 12.71
CA PHE A 89 2.88 -0.43 12.88
C PHE A 89 3.64 0.77 13.47
N TRP A 90 3.43 1.97 12.93
CA TRP A 90 4.10 3.17 13.43
C TRP A 90 3.74 3.46 14.89
N PHE A 91 2.46 3.31 15.28
CA PHE A 91 2.07 3.46 16.69
C PHE A 91 2.72 2.41 17.57
N THR A 92 2.76 1.14 17.14
CA THR A 92 3.40 0.09 17.93
C THR A 92 4.89 0.31 18.06
N LEU A 93 5.58 0.74 16.98
CA LEU A 93 7.02 1.05 17.02
C LEU A 93 7.30 2.22 17.98
N VAL A 94 6.55 3.31 17.89
CA VAL A 94 6.70 4.45 18.81
C VAL A 94 6.39 4.02 20.25
N GLY A 95 5.34 3.21 20.44
CA GLY A 95 4.98 2.64 21.73
C GLY A 95 6.12 1.83 22.35
N LEU A 96 6.74 0.93 21.60
CA LEU A 96 7.90 0.13 22.05
C LEU A 96 9.09 0.99 22.50
N LEU A 97 9.24 2.19 21.93
CA LEU A 97 10.33 3.11 22.26
C LEU A 97 9.98 4.04 23.44
N VAL A 98 8.72 4.40 23.60
CA VAL A 98 8.29 5.42 24.58
C VAL A 98 7.75 4.81 25.85
N MET A 99 6.96 3.72 25.80
CA MET A 99 6.33 3.10 26.98
C MET A 99 7.33 2.72 28.06
N PRO A 100 8.50 2.13 27.77
CA PRO A 100 9.49 1.83 28.80
C PRO A 100 10.04 3.09 29.50
N LYS A 101 10.18 4.20 28.74
CA LYS A 101 10.65 5.49 29.30
C LYS A 101 9.62 6.14 30.22
N LEU A 102 8.33 5.84 30.02
CA LEU A 102 7.23 6.28 30.87
C LEU A 102 6.96 5.34 32.06
N GLY A 103 7.76 4.28 32.22
CA GLY A 103 7.54 3.27 33.28
C GLY A 103 6.40 2.30 32.98
N TRP A 104 5.89 2.24 31.75
CA TRP A 104 4.77 1.37 31.33
C TRP A 104 5.28 0.02 30.81
N GLY A 105 6.22 -0.57 31.50
CA GLY A 105 6.79 -1.87 31.16
C GLY A 105 8.29 -1.81 30.89
N GLN A 106 8.84 -2.94 30.46
CA GLN A 106 10.27 -3.05 30.16
C GLN A 106 10.51 -2.92 28.65
N ALA A 107 11.69 -2.43 28.27
CA ALA A 107 12.11 -2.42 26.88
C ALA A 107 12.11 -3.87 26.32
N PRO A 108 11.66 -4.07 25.08
CA PRO A 108 11.63 -5.39 24.48
C PRO A 108 13.04 -6.00 24.39
N LYS A 109 13.14 -7.28 24.71
CA LYS A 109 14.38 -8.03 24.50
C LYS A 109 14.66 -8.14 22.98
N THR A 110 15.93 -8.35 22.63
CA THR A 110 16.34 -8.52 21.22
C THR A 110 15.53 -9.57 20.48
N SER A 111 15.29 -10.74 21.11
CA SER A 111 14.47 -11.79 20.48
C SER A 111 13.04 -11.34 20.17
N ALA A 112 12.43 -10.51 21.04
CA ALA A 112 11.09 -9.97 20.80
C ALA A 112 11.09 -8.98 19.64
N MET A 113 12.11 -8.10 19.55
CA MET A 113 12.26 -7.17 18.42
C MET A 113 12.50 -7.90 17.10
N VAL A 114 13.35 -8.93 17.11
CA VAL A 114 13.59 -9.78 15.92
C VAL A 114 12.30 -10.44 15.46
N THR A 115 11.53 -11.03 16.39
CA THR A 115 10.24 -11.65 16.04
C THR A 115 9.25 -10.61 15.52
N TYR A 116 9.15 -9.43 16.14
CA TYR A 116 8.30 -8.33 15.70
C TYR A 116 8.63 -7.91 14.26
N LEU A 117 9.88 -7.63 13.97
CA LEU A 117 10.32 -7.23 12.63
C LEU A 117 10.14 -8.35 11.59
N PHE A 118 10.43 -9.59 11.97
CA PHE A 118 10.24 -10.75 11.10
C PHE A 118 8.76 -10.93 10.70
N MET A 119 7.83 -10.81 11.65
CA MET A 119 6.39 -10.93 11.37
C MET A 119 5.90 -9.81 10.45
N TRP A 120 6.41 -8.58 10.61
CA TRP A 120 6.11 -7.50 9.67
C TRP A 120 6.71 -7.76 8.28
N GLY A 121 7.88 -8.39 8.20
CA GLY A 121 8.47 -8.85 6.94
C GLY A 121 7.60 -9.89 6.24
N VAL A 122 7.07 -10.87 6.97
CA VAL A 122 6.15 -11.88 6.44
C VAL A 122 4.86 -11.23 5.93
N PHE A 123 4.22 -10.37 6.74
CA PHE A 123 3.03 -9.62 6.32
C PHE A 123 3.28 -8.83 5.04
N THR A 124 4.39 -8.09 4.99
CA THR A 124 4.75 -7.27 3.83
C THR A 124 5.01 -8.13 2.59
N SER A 125 5.62 -9.31 2.74
CA SER A 125 5.84 -10.25 1.64
C SER A 125 4.53 -10.76 1.03
N VAL A 126 3.52 -11.02 1.86
CA VAL A 126 2.18 -11.39 1.38
C VAL A 126 1.52 -10.19 0.66
N MET A 127 1.62 -8.99 1.22
CA MET A 127 1.11 -7.78 0.58
C MET A 127 1.83 -7.48 -0.74
N PHE A 128 3.14 -7.75 -0.84
CA PHE A 128 3.90 -7.64 -2.09
C PHE A 128 3.30 -8.49 -3.21
N ILE A 129 2.88 -9.73 -2.92
CA ILE A 129 2.21 -10.59 -3.92
C ILE A 129 0.95 -9.90 -4.46
N GLY A 130 0.18 -9.21 -3.61
CA GLY A 130 -0.98 -8.42 -4.03
C GLY A 130 -0.62 -7.31 -5.02
N THR A 131 0.55 -6.68 -4.88
CA THR A 131 0.99 -5.60 -5.78
C THR A 131 1.31 -6.08 -7.19
N LEU A 132 1.52 -7.38 -7.40
CA LEU A 132 1.83 -7.95 -8.72
C LEU A 132 0.71 -7.71 -9.75
N ARG A 133 -0.50 -7.39 -9.29
CA ARG A 133 -1.67 -7.07 -10.11
C ARG A 133 -2.00 -5.57 -10.15
N LEU A 134 -1.15 -4.70 -9.59
CA LEU A 134 -1.39 -3.26 -9.50
C LEU A 134 -0.47 -2.47 -10.45
N ASN A 135 0.71 -2.07 -9.98
CA ASN A 135 1.69 -1.34 -10.78
C ASN A 135 3.11 -1.61 -10.27
N ARG A 136 4.12 -1.35 -11.12
CA ARG A 136 5.52 -1.64 -10.80
C ARG A 136 6.08 -0.74 -9.69
N ALA A 137 5.59 0.49 -9.57
CA ALA A 137 6.00 1.38 -8.49
C ALA A 137 5.64 0.80 -7.12
N LEU A 138 4.40 0.31 -6.94
CA LEU A 138 4.00 -0.36 -5.70
C LEU A 138 4.73 -1.69 -5.48
N GLN A 139 5.01 -2.46 -6.54
CA GLN A 139 5.84 -3.67 -6.42
C GLN A 139 7.20 -3.34 -5.82
N PHE A 140 7.84 -2.26 -6.29
CA PHE A 140 9.12 -1.84 -5.75
C PHE A 140 8.99 -1.41 -4.28
N VAL A 141 7.99 -0.60 -3.92
CA VAL A 141 7.75 -0.17 -2.53
C VAL A 141 7.60 -1.36 -1.59
N PHE A 142 6.71 -2.31 -1.91
CA PHE A 142 6.45 -3.44 -1.01
C PHE A 142 7.56 -4.47 -1.02
N GLY A 143 8.23 -4.69 -2.17
CA GLY A 143 9.37 -5.58 -2.27
C GLY A 143 10.56 -5.08 -1.45
N SER A 144 10.92 -3.79 -1.60
CA SER A 144 12.00 -3.18 -0.81
C SER A 144 11.63 -3.12 0.69
N LEU A 145 10.37 -2.84 1.03
CA LEU A 145 9.93 -2.85 2.43
C LEU A 145 10.05 -4.24 3.08
N ALA A 146 9.74 -5.30 2.36
CA ALA A 146 9.94 -6.66 2.88
C ALA A 146 11.42 -6.94 3.15
N VAL A 147 12.30 -6.54 2.21
CA VAL A 147 13.76 -6.63 2.38
C VAL A 147 14.22 -5.82 3.60
N LEU A 148 13.73 -4.60 3.77
CA LEU A 148 14.03 -3.74 4.92
C LEU A 148 13.71 -4.44 6.24
N PHE A 149 12.51 -4.99 6.40
CA PHE A 149 12.12 -5.66 7.64
C PHE A 149 13.02 -6.86 7.96
N PHE A 150 13.34 -7.69 6.97
CA PHE A 150 14.24 -8.82 7.18
C PHE A 150 15.68 -8.38 7.48
N LEU A 151 16.18 -7.34 6.81
CA LEU A 151 17.51 -6.79 7.13
C LEU A 151 17.59 -6.23 8.55
N LEU A 152 16.56 -5.51 9.01
CA LEU A 152 16.49 -5.01 10.38
C LEU A 152 16.42 -6.16 11.38
N ALA A 153 15.61 -7.21 11.10
CA ALA A 153 15.54 -8.40 11.97
C ALA A 153 16.89 -9.12 12.05
N ILE A 154 17.58 -9.30 10.94
CA ILE A 154 18.92 -9.92 10.91
C ILE A 154 19.95 -9.03 11.62
N GLY A 155 19.89 -7.71 11.41
CA GLY A 155 20.75 -6.74 12.07
C GLY A 155 20.60 -6.76 13.59
N ASP A 156 19.37 -6.90 14.09
CA ASP A 156 19.08 -7.04 15.51
C ASP A 156 19.53 -8.42 16.04
N ALA A 157 19.23 -9.51 15.32
CA ALA A 157 19.59 -10.86 15.71
C ALA A 157 21.10 -11.06 15.83
N THR A 158 21.88 -10.47 14.92
CA THR A 158 23.33 -10.59 14.86
C THR A 158 24.08 -9.51 15.66
N GLY A 159 23.37 -8.43 16.06
CA GLY A 159 24.01 -7.25 16.64
C GLY A 159 24.92 -6.48 15.67
N SER A 160 24.88 -6.79 14.38
CA SER A 160 25.77 -6.21 13.36
C SER A 160 25.37 -4.78 13.00
N ILE A 161 26.24 -3.83 13.36
CA ILE A 161 26.08 -2.41 12.99
C ILE A 161 26.12 -2.24 11.45
N LEU A 162 26.92 -3.04 10.75
CA LEU A 162 27.00 -2.97 9.28
C LEU A 162 25.66 -3.34 8.64
N ILE A 163 25.03 -4.43 9.06
CA ILE A 163 23.73 -4.86 8.52
C ILE A 163 22.66 -3.80 8.84
N LYS A 164 22.67 -3.22 10.05
CA LYS A 164 21.73 -2.14 10.41
C LYS A 164 21.92 -0.90 9.52
N ARG A 165 23.16 -0.52 9.21
CA ARG A 165 23.43 0.60 8.29
C ARG A 165 22.98 0.29 6.86
N VAL A 166 23.24 -0.92 6.38
CA VAL A 166 22.74 -1.37 5.05
C VAL A 166 21.21 -1.32 5.02
N ALA A 167 20.54 -1.82 6.06
CA ALA A 167 19.09 -1.70 6.21
C ALA A 167 18.64 -0.23 6.20
N GLY A 168 19.38 0.66 6.85
CA GLY A 168 19.11 2.10 6.84
C GLY A 168 19.16 2.70 5.43
N TYR A 169 20.19 2.41 4.65
CA TYR A 169 20.28 2.90 3.27
C TYR A 169 19.19 2.30 2.37
N GLU A 170 18.91 1.02 2.51
CA GLU A 170 17.80 0.35 1.81
C GLU A 170 16.45 1.00 2.17
N GLY A 171 16.22 1.24 3.46
CA GLY A 171 14.98 1.87 3.93
C GLY A 171 14.79 3.33 3.46
N ILE A 172 15.89 4.07 3.22
CA ILE A 172 15.82 5.39 2.56
C ILE A 172 15.30 5.22 1.13
N ILE A 173 15.82 4.25 0.38
CA ILE A 173 15.37 3.96 -1.00
C ILE A 173 13.91 3.53 -1.00
N CYS A 174 13.51 2.65 -0.08
CA CYS A 174 12.12 2.23 0.09
C CYS A 174 11.20 3.43 0.34
N GLY A 175 11.53 4.29 1.31
CA GLY A 175 10.72 5.47 1.63
C GLY A 175 10.64 6.47 0.49
N LEU A 176 11.74 6.73 -0.21
CA LEU A 176 11.76 7.60 -1.40
C LEU A 176 10.91 7.03 -2.54
N SER A 177 10.90 5.72 -2.74
CA SER A 177 10.06 5.07 -3.76
C SER A 177 8.57 5.23 -3.45
N SER A 178 8.20 5.18 -2.18
CA SER A 178 6.82 5.43 -1.74
C SER A 178 6.42 6.89 -1.95
N MET A 179 7.31 7.84 -1.61
CA MET A 179 7.09 9.27 -1.88
C MET A 179 6.94 9.53 -3.38
N TYR A 180 7.79 8.92 -4.22
CA TYR A 180 7.64 8.97 -5.67
C TYR A 180 6.26 8.49 -6.11
N THR A 181 5.84 7.32 -5.62
CA THR A 181 4.55 6.72 -5.97
C THR A 181 3.36 7.60 -5.55
N ALA A 182 3.45 8.25 -4.40
CA ALA A 182 2.45 9.20 -3.92
C ALA A 182 2.37 10.45 -4.81
N LEU A 183 3.52 11.12 -5.01
CA LEU A 183 3.59 12.37 -5.76
C LEU A 183 3.26 12.17 -7.24
N ALA A 184 3.63 11.03 -7.83
CA ALA A 184 3.24 10.66 -9.18
C ALA A 184 1.72 10.60 -9.35
N GLN A 185 0.99 10.02 -8.38
CA GLN A 185 -0.47 9.98 -8.41
C GLN A 185 -1.07 11.39 -8.33
N VAL A 186 -0.58 12.24 -7.41
CA VAL A 186 -1.05 13.63 -7.27
C VAL A 186 -0.84 14.41 -8.57
N LEU A 187 0.37 14.36 -9.13
CA LEU A 187 0.69 15.09 -10.36
C LEU A 187 -0.12 14.59 -11.54
N ASN A 188 -0.26 13.28 -11.72
CA ASN A 188 -1.03 12.72 -12.82
C ASN A 188 -2.51 13.10 -12.74
N GLU A 189 -3.09 13.14 -11.53
CA GLU A 189 -4.46 13.57 -11.31
C GLU A 189 -4.63 15.08 -11.61
N VAL A 190 -3.76 15.94 -11.07
CA VAL A 190 -3.82 17.40 -11.26
C VAL A 190 -3.67 17.78 -12.73
N TYR A 191 -2.77 17.11 -13.46
CA TYR A 191 -2.56 17.37 -14.89
C TYR A 191 -3.54 16.64 -15.81
N GLY A 192 -4.40 15.76 -15.29
CA GLY A 192 -5.35 14.97 -16.08
C GLY A 192 -4.70 14.02 -17.09
N ARG A 193 -3.41 13.75 -16.94
CA ARG A 193 -2.62 12.85 -17.81
C ARG A 193 -1.43 12.27 -17.07
N VAL A 194 -0.86 11.19 -17.58
CA VAL A 194 0.37 10.63 -17.04
C VAL A 194 1.55 11.56 -17.34
N VAL A 195 2.04 12.28 -16.34
CA VAL A 195 3.26 13.09 -16.39
C VAL A 195 4.43 12.41 -15.64
N VAL A 196 4.10 11.55 -14.65
CA VAL A 196 5.07 10.75 -13.89
C VAL A 196 4.63 9.28 -13.96
N PRO A 197 5.42 8.37 -14.55
CA PRO A 197 4.99 7.00 -14.77
C PRO A 197 4.90 6.18 -13.48
N LEU A 198 3.89 5.31 -13.40
CA LEU A 198 3.72 4.32 -12.32
C LEU A 198 3.81 2.88 -12.83
N TRP A 199 3.86 2.70 -14.14
CA TRP A 199 3.93 1.42 -14.85
C TRP A 199 2.84 0.45 -14.39
N PRO A 200 1.55 0.72 -14.71
CA PRO A 200 0.46 -0.17 -14.36
C PRO A 200 0.67 -1.54 -15.00
N VAL A 201 0.28 -2.59 -14.28
CA VAL A 201 0.26 -3.95 -14.85
C VAL A 201 -1.02 -4.08 -15.65
N GLU A 202 -0.90 -4.44 -16.93
CA GLU A 202 -2.04 -4.74 -17.78
C GLU A 202 -2.88 -5.85 -17.13
N LYS A 203 -4.16 -5.56 -16.89
CA LYS A 203 -5.10 -6.60 -16.52
C LYS A 203 -5.29 -7.45 -17.77
N LEU A 204 -4.95 -8.72 -17.70
CA LEU A 204 -5.43 -9.70 -18.67
C LEU A 204 -6.96 -9.63 -18.58
N GLU A 205 -7.61 -8.94 -19.51
CA GLU A 205 -9.05 -9.09 -19.70
C GLU A 205 -9.27 -10.58 -19.96
N VAL A 206 -10.06 -11.18 -19.10
CA VAL A 206 -10.43 -12.58 -19.27
C VAL A 206 -11.27 -12.62 -20.55
N VAL A 207 -10.67 -13.11 -21.62
CA VAL A 207 -11.30 -13.30 -22.95
C VAL A 207 -12.48 -14.27 -22.86
N GLU A 208 -12.78 -14.82 -21.69
CA GLU A 208 -13.90 -15.70 -21.41
C GLU A 208 -15.27 -15.12 -21.75
N THR A 209 -15.49 -13.82 -21.52
CA THR A 209 -16.81 -13.22 -21.75
C THR A 209 -17.13 -13.10 -23.24
N GLN A 210 -16.14 -12.84 -24.09
CA GLN A 210 -16.32 -12.78 -25.53
C GLN A 210 -16.47 -14.17 -26.15
N ALA A 211 -15.73 -15.18 -25.67
CA ALA A 211 -15.86 -16.56 -26.14
C ALA A 211 -17.23 -17.16 -25.82
N ILE A 212 -17.79 -16.86 -24.65
CA ILE A 212 -19.14 -17.30 -24.25
C ILE A 212 -20.22 -16.60 -25.08
N GLN A 213 -20.08 -15.31 -25.35
CA GLN A 213 -21.05 -14.57 -26.21
C GLN A 213 -21.02 -15.05 -27.66
N VAL A 214 -19.82 -15.33 -28.20
CA VAL A 214 -19.70 -15.86 -29.57
C VAL A 214 -20.27 -17.29 -29.63
N ALA A 215 -20.02 -18.14 -28.63
CA ALA A 215 -20.58 -19.48 -28.58
C ALA A 215 -22.12 -19.49 -28.48
N HIS A 216 -22.70 -18.58 -27.69
CA HIS A 216 -24.15 -18.44 -27.62
C HIS A 216 -24.78 -17.81 -28.88
N GLY A 217 -24.08 -16.90 -29.56
CA GLY A 217 -24.51 -16.33 -30.83
C GLY A 217 -24.56 -17.38 -31.94
N VAL A 218 -23.53 -18.19 -32.07
CA VAL A 218 -23.46 -19.28 -33.08
C VAL A 218 -24.49 -20.38 -32.82
N ALA A 219 -24.73 -20.71 -31.53
CA ALA A 219 -25.76 -21.71 -31.19
C ALA A 219 -27.19 -21.21 -31.47
N GLY A 220 -27.45 -19.92 -31.30
CA GLY A 220 -28.74 -19.29 -31.62
C GLY A 220 -29.04 -19.25 -33.11
N GLU A 221 -28.02 -18.95 -33.95
CA GLU A 221 -28.17 -18.96 -35.43
C GLU A 221 -28.36 -20.36 -35.99
N ALA A 222 -27.68 -21.37 -35.45
CA ALA A 222 -27.84 -22.75 -35.85
C ALA A 222 -29.23 -23.30 -35.53
N ALA A 223 -29.84 -22.91 -34.41
CA ALA A 223 -31.20 -23.27 -34.03
C ALA A 223 -32.28 -22.59 -34.90
N ALA A 224 -32.05 -21.37 -35.38
CA ALA A 224 -32.96 -20.65 -36.24
C ALA A 224 -32.92 -21.11 -37.70
N ALA A 225 -31.83 -21.72 -38.18
CA ALA A 225 -31.65 -22.22 -39.52
C ALA A 225 -32.17 -23.65 -39.71
N GLY A 226 -32.56 -24.36 -38.65
CA GLY A 226 -33.05 -25.74 -38.66
C GLY A 226 -34.56 -25.90 -38.48
N SER A 227 -35.32 -24.80 -38.42
CA SER A 227 -36.79 -24.71 -38.37
C SER A 227 -37.36 -24.20 -39.69
#